data_77e74074f0a72a1f91065dd4e66bca37
#
_entry.id   77e74074f0a72a1f91065dd4e66bca37
#
_cell.length_a   1.000
_cell.length_b   1.000
_cell.length_c   1.000
_cell.angle_alpha   90.00
_cell.angle_beta   90.00
_cell.angle_gamma   90.00
#
_symmetry.space_group_name_H-M   'P 1'
#
loop_
_entity.id
_entity.type
_entity.pdbx_description
1 polymer ?
#
loop_
_entity_poly.entity_id
_entity_poly.type
_entity_poly.pdbx_seq_one_letter_code
_entity_poly.pdbx_strand_id
1 'polypeptide(L)'
;AGFYMDLYARSGKRGGAWMNDQISRREVNGKIQKPIAYLVCNFAAPVGDNPSLLTLRDVETIFHEFGHGLHHMLTRQTELAVSGISGVEWDAVEMPSQFMENFVLNWDVMQTITHHVKTGKTMPRELFDKLVAAKNYGAGMANVRQIECALFDMLLHMDTHPEKDTVNKILNCLLYTSPSPR
;
A
#
# COMPACT_ATOMS: atom_id res chain seq x y z
N ALA A 1 -2.71 21.54 5.76
CA ALA A 1 -2.62 20.10 5.98
C ALA A 1 -1.30 19.77 6.67
N GLY A 2 -1.28 18.67 7.38
CA GLY A 2 -0.09 18.15 8.04
C GLY A 2 -0.10 16.63 8.08
N PHE A 3 1.06 16.02 8.32
CA PHE A 3 1.13 14.58 8.54
C PHE A 3 2.24 14.24 9.54
N TYR A 4 2.09 13.08 10.17
CA TYR A 4 3.08 12.48 11.04
C TYR A 4 3.45 11.11 10.51
N MET A 5 4.74 10.74 10.59
CA MET A 5 5.24 9.45 10.15
C MET A 5 5.78 8.66 11.34
N ASP A 6 5.26 7.45 11.53
CA ASP A 6 5.74 6.47 12.50
C ASP A 6 6.23 5.23 11.74
N LEU A 7 7.50 5.22 11.33
CA LEU A 7 8.00 4.28 10.35
C LEU A 7 8.52 2.96 10.93
N TYR A 8 9.02 2.96 12.17
CA TYR A 8 9.78 1.83 12.69
C TYR A 8 8.97 0.93 13.62
N ALA A 9 9.25 -0.37 13.55
CA ALA A 9 8.71 -1.35 14.48
C ALA A 9 9.24 -1.12 15.91
N ARG A 10 8.42 -1.43 16.89
CA ARG A 10 8.78 -1.44 18.32
C ARG A 10 7.85 -2.37 19.09
N SER A 11 8.25 -2.71 20.32
CA SER A 11 7.41 -3.51 21.21
C SER A 11 6.03 -2.84 21.43
N GLY A 12 4.97 -3.63 21.35
CA GLY A 12 3.59 -3.18 21.54
C GLY A 12 2.98 -2.46 20.32
N LYS A 13 3.73 -2.19 19.25
CA LYS A 13 3.18 -1.61 18.02
C LYS A 13 2.52 -2.71 17.17
N ARG A 14 1.31 -2.43 16.66
CA ARG A 14 0.62 -3.32 15.71
C ARG A 14 1.44 -3.44 14.42
N GLY A 15 1.59 -4.67 13.90
CA GLY A 15 2.26 -4.92 12.63
C GLY A 15 1.45 -4.46 11.41
N GLY A 16 2.13 -4.35 10.26
CA GLY A 16 1.55 -3.87 9.00
C GLY A 16 1.90 -2.41 8.73
N ALA A 17 1.30 -1.86 7.68
CA ALA A 17 1.36 -0.44 7.35
C ALA A 17 -0.07 0.08 7.12
N TRP A 18 -0.31 1.33 7.44
CA TRP A 18 -1.60 1.97 7.21
C TRP A 18 -1.50 3.49 7.33
N MET A 19 -2.38 4.19 6.64
CA MET A 19 -2.69 5.59 6.90
C MET A 19 -3.90 5.67 7.85
N ASN A 20 -3.90 6.67 8.73
CA ASN A 20 -5.05 7.00 9.57
C ASN A 20 -5.35 8.49 9.51
N ASP A 21 -6.62 8.83 9.46
CA ASP A 21 -7.10 10.21 9.47
C ASP A 21 -7.23 10.73 10.90
N GLN A 22 -6.33 11.60 11.29
CA GLN A 22 -6.37 12.22 12.63
C GLN A 22 -7.37 13.37 12.69
N ILE A 23 -7.35 14.23 11.68
CA ILE A 23 -8.25 15.39 11.56
C ILE A 23 -8.70 15.46 10.11
N SER A 24 -10.01 15.48 9.89
CA SER A 24 -10.59 15.69 8.56
C SER A 24 -10.78 17.18 8.27
N ARG A 25 -10.69 17.54 6.99
CA ARG A 25 -11.01 18.90 6.54
C ARG A 25 -12.49 19.15 6.77
N ARG A 26 -12.80 20.28 7.38
CA ARG A 26 -14.18 20.77 7.53
C ARG A 26 -14.21 22.27 7.72
N GLU A 27 -15.36 22.86 7.51
CA GLU A 27 -15.62 24.24 7.88
C GLU A 27 -16.27 24.31 9.26
N VAL A 28 -15.73 25.16 10.14
CA VAL A 28 -16.25 25.41 11.47
C VAL A 28 -16.31 26.91 11.70
N ASN A 29 -17.51 27.46 11.86
CA ASN A 29 -17.72 28.91 12.09
C ASN A 29 -17.01 29.79 11.03
N GLY A 30 -17.12 29.44 9.77
CA GLY A 30 -16.49 30.17 8.64
C GLY A 30 -14.99 29.99 8.52
N LYS A 31 -14.38 29.09 9.31
CA LYS A 31 -12.94 28.80 9.24
C LYS A 31 -12.69 27.36 8.79
N ILE A 32 -11.71 27.18 7.92
CA ILE A 32 -11.31 25.85 7.46
C ILE A 32 -10.37 25.19 8.44
N GLN A 33 -10.81 24.08 9.04
CA GLN A 33 -9.96 23.13 9.74
C GLN A 33 -9.17 22.31 8.71
N LYS A 34 -7.85 22.39 8.78
CA LYS A 34 -6.97 21.66 7.84
C LYS A 34 -6.85 20.18 8.25
N PRO A 35 -6.80 19.25 7.28
CA PRO A 35 -6.66 17.83 7.57
C PRO A 35 -5.26 17.48 8.08
N ILE A 36 -5.20 16.41 8.91
CA ILE A 36 -3.96 15.81 9.41
C ILE A 36 -4.07 14.29 9.24
N ALA A 37 -3.01 13.68 8.72
CA ALA A 37 -2.88 12.24 8.54
C ALA A 37 -1.75 11.64 9.38
N TYR A 38 -1.89 10.39 9.81
CA TYR A 38 -0.81 9.56 10.31
C TYR A 38 -0.44 8.50 9.29
N LEU A 39 0.86 8.33 9.05
CA LEU A 39 1.42 7.28 8.21
C LEU A 39 2.21 6.34 9.10
N VAL A 40 1.79 5.09 9.18
CA VAL A 40 2.37 4.09 10.07
C VAL A 40 2.96 2.96 9.25
N CYS A 41 4.22 2.60 9.53
CA CYS A 41 4.90 1.45 8.94
C CYS A 41 5.56 0.62 10.07
N ASN A 42 6.16 -0.49 9.72
CA ASN A 42 6.87 -1.37 10.67
C ASN A 42 8.22 -1.83 10.10
N PHE A 43 9.03 -0.89 9.63
CA PHE A 43 10.37 -1.18 9.12
C PHE A 43 11.33 -1.56 10.25
N ALA A 44 12.40 -2.26 9.89
CA ALA A 44 13.46 -2.55 10.85
C ALA A 44 14.06 -1.25 11.40
N ALA A 45 14.09 -1.11 12.71
CA ALA A 45 14.68 0.06 13.36
C ALA A 45 16.21 0.07 13.17
N PRO A 46 16.86 1.26 13.26
CA PRO A 46 18.32 1.34 13.38
C PRO A 46 18.83 0.51 14.55
N VAL A 47 20.02 -0.12 14.41
CA VAL A 47 20.63 -0.93 15.45
C VAL A 47 22.02 -0.41 15.75
N GLY A 48 22.22 0.15 16.95
CA GLY A 48 23.46 0.85 17.31
C GLY A 48 23.74 1.99 16.35
N ASP A 49 24.96 2.04 15.80
CA ASP A 49 25.39 3.05 14.84
C ASP A 49 24.98 2.73 13.38
N ASN A 50 24.34 1.60 13.14
CA ASN A 50 23.90 1.22 11.81
C ASN A 50 22.52 1.81 11.51
N PRO A 51 22.38 2.60 10.44
CA PRO A 51 21.09 3.14 10.04
C PRO A 51 20.13 2.03 9.59
N SER A 52 18.85 2.29 9.65
CA SER A 52 17.83 1.43 9.04
C SER A 52 18.04 1.38 7.53
N LEU A 53 18.20 0.17 6.99
CA LEU A 53 18.28 -0.07 5.55
C LEU A 53 16.92 -0.54 5.06
N LEU A 54 16.33 0.22 4.15
CA LEU A 54 15.04 -0.09 3.56
C LEU A 54 15.20 -0.97 2.33
N THR A 55 14.33 -1.97 2.20
CA THR A 55 14.16 -2.74 0.96
C THR A 55 13.34 -1.94 -0.04
N LEU A 56 13.36 -2.34 -1.32
CA LEU A 56 12.49 -1.73 -2.33
C LEU A 56 11.00 -1.79 -1.92
N ARG A 57 10.58 -2.90 -1.31
CA ARG A 57 9.22 -3.07 -0.81
C ARG A 57 8.88 -2.09 0.31
N ASP A 58 9.83 -1.81 1.21
CA ASP A 58 9.61 -0.81 2.26
C ASP A 58 9.42 0.59 1.67
N VAL A 59 10.21 0.94 0.64
CA VAL A 59 10.07 2.21 -0.08
C VAL A 59 8.71 2.27 -0.80
N GLU A 60 8.31 1.19 -1.47
CA GLU A 60 6.99 1.06 -2.12
C GLU A 60 5.86 1.27 -1.10
N THR A 61 5.97 0.66 0.09
CA THR A 61 5.02 0.83 1.19
C THR A 61 4.92 2.29 1.64
N ILE A 62 6.05 3.02 1.76
CA ILE A 62 6.01 4.46 2.11
C ILE A 62 5.23 5.25 1.06
N PHE A 63 5.49 5.03 -0.23
CA PHE A 63 4.78 5.71 -1.31
C PHE A 63 3.29 5.37 -1.30
N HIS A 64 2.94 4.10 -1.06
CA HIS A 64 1.56 3.64 -0.92
C HIS A 64 0.83 4.38 0.19
N GLU A 65 1.34 4.32 1.43
CA GLU A 65 0.70 4.97 2.58
C GLU A 65 0.67 6.50 2.41
N PHE A 66 1.69 7.07 1.80
CA PHE A 66 1.71 8.49 1.48
C PHE A 66 0.66 8.86 0.42
N GLY A 67 0.33 7.95 -0.51
CA GLY A 67 -0.77 8.12 -1.46
C GLY A 67 -2.12 8.28 -0.78
N HIS A 68 -2.42 7.44 0.22
CA HIS A 68 -3.59 7.62 1.09
C HIS A 68 -3.53 8.95 1.86
N GLY A 69 -2.36 9.28 2.40
CA GLY A 69 -2.14 10.54 3.09
C GLY A 69 -2.39 11.76 2.20
N LEU A 70 -1.91 11.74 0.95
CA LEU A 70 -2.17 12.80 -0.04
C LEU A 70 -3.66 12.90 -0.37
N HIS A 71 -4.34 11.78 -0.59
CA HIS A 71 -5.77 11.75 -0.82
C HIS A 71 -6.52 12.46 0.31
N HIS A 72 -6.22 12.13 1.56
CA HIS A 72 -6.81 12.76 2.73
C HIS A 72 -6.46 14.25 2.85
N MET A 73 -5.19 14.62 2.67
CA MET A 73 -4.68 15.97 2.91
C MET A 73 -5.04 16.98 1.80
N LEU A 74 -5.19 16.52 0.55
CA LEU A 74 -5.46 17.39 -0.59
C LEU A 74 -6.95 17.59 -0.88
N THR A 75 -7.83 16.96 -0.09
CA THR A 75 -9.27 17.12 -0.24
C THR A 75 -9.69 18.60 -0.22
N ARG A 76 -10.67 18.96 -1.02
CA ARG A 76 -11.32 20.26 -1.01
C ARG A 76 -12.70 20.22 -0.33
N GLN A 77 -13.20 19.01 -0.06
CA GLN A 77 -14.49 18.82 0.61
C GLN A 77 -14.42 19.28 2.07
N THR A 78 -15.52 19.86 2.54
CA THR A 78 -15.65 20.35 3.93
C THR A 78 -16.72 19.61 4.71
N GLU A 79 -17.50 18.77 4.05
CA GLU A 79 -18.47 17.87 4.67
C GLU A 79 -17.75 16.62 5.17
N LEU A 80 -17.80 16.35 6.47
CA LEU A 80 -17.03 15.28 7.13
C LEU A 80 -17.27 13.89 6.54
N ALA A 81 -18.50 13.60 6.16
CA ALA A 81 -18.88 12.28 5.62
C ALA A 81 -18.18 11.94 4.28
N VAL A 82 -17.69 12.94 3.56
CA VAL A 82 -17.06 12.79 2.23
C VAL A 82 -15.74 13.57 2.13
N SER A 83 -15.15 13.92 3.25
CA SER A 83 -13.90 14.69 3.29
C SER A 83 -12.68 13.76 3.45
N GLY A 84 -11.70 13.94 2.58
CA GLY A 84 -10.49 13.15 2.57
C GLY A 84 -10.76 11.70 2.14
N ILE A 85 -10.40 10.75 2.99
CA ILE A 85 -10.63 9.32 2.73
C ILE A 85 -12.03 8.85 3.14
N SER A 86 -12.78 9.69 3.87
CA SER A 86 -14.11 9.35 4.32
C SER A 86 -15.11 9.22 3.17
N GLY A 87 -15.95 8.19 3.21
CA GLY A 87 -17.00 7.95 2.20
C GLY A 87 -16.50 7.48 0.84
N VAL A 88 -15.21 7.17 0.72
CA VAL A 88 -14.64 6.58 -0.52
C VAL A 88 -15.04 5.11 -0.60
N GLU A 89 -15.51 4.69 -1.77
CA GLU A 89 -15.86 3.30 -2.05
C GLU A 89 -14.63 2.39 -1.89
N TRP A 90 -14.84 1.19 -1.33
CA TRP A 90 -13.75 0.23 -1.06
C TRP A 90 -12.95 -0.18 -2.28
N ASP A 91 -13.59 -0.27 -3.44
CA ASP A 91 -12.96 -0.59 -4.72
C ASP A 91 -12.17 0.57 -5.34
N ALA A 92 -12.33 1.79 -4.82
CA ALA A 92 -11.63 2.99 -5.27
C ALA A 92 -10.59 3.52 -4.28
N VAL A 93 -10.62 3.08 -3.02
CA VAL A 93 -9.79 3.65 -1.94
C VAL A 93 -8.30 3.45 -2.18
N GLU A 94 -7.90 2.38 -2.85
CA GLU A 94 -6.49 2.07 -3.15
C GLU A 94 -5.95 2.75 -4.41
N MET A 95 -6.78 3.46 -5.17
CA MET A 95 -6.31 4.10 -6.40
C MET A 95 -5.20 5.13 -6.18
N PRO A 96 -5.29 6.06 -5.21
CA PRO A 96 -4.23 7.02 -4.94
C PRO A 96 -2.95 6.40 -4.39
N SER A 97 -3.07 5.39 -3.53
CA SER A 97 -1.94 4.68 -2.94
C SER A 97 -1.17 3.87 -3.98
N GLN A 98 -1.85 3.06 -4.76
CA GLN A 98 -1.25 2.27 -5.85
C GLN A 98 -0.70 3.15 -6.97
N PHE A 99 -1.31 4.30 -7.24
CA PHE A 99 -0.75 5.27 -8.18
C PHE A 99 0.63 5.76 -7.73
N MET A 100 0.79 6.07 -6.45
CA MET A 100 2.06 6.55 -5.89
C MET A 100 3.16 5.49 -5.92
N GLU A 101 2.87 4.21 -5.85
CA GLU A 101 3.85 3.13 -5.99
C GLU A 101 4.63 3.19 -7.30
N ASN A 102 4.03 3.72 -8.38
CA ASN A 102 4.70 3.83 -9.68
C ASN A 102 5.94 4.73 -9.64
N PHE A 103 6.01 5.69 -8.71
CA PHE A 103 7.17 6.57 -8.57
C PHE A 103 8.43 5.82 -8.10
N VAL A 104 8.28 4.70 -7.39
CA VAL A 104 9.40 3.86 -6.96
C VAL A 104 10.12 3.21 -8.14
N LEU A 105 9.43 3.03 -9.28
CA LEU A 105 10.01 2.53 -10.53
C LEU A 105 10.40 3.64 -11.51
N ASN A 106 10.35 4.89 -11.08
CA ASN A 106 10.83 6.01 -11.86
C ASN A 106 12.31 6.27 -11.55
N TRP A 107 13.15 6.23 -12.59
CA TRP A 107 14.60 6.40 -12.45
C TRP A 107 14.99 7.73 -11.81
N ASP A 108 14.37 8.84 -12.22
CA ASP A 108 14.71 10.17 -11.72
C ASP A 108 14.36 10.31 -10.24
N VAL A 109 13.24 9.72 -9.82
CA VAL A 109 12.85 9.66 -8.40
C VAL A 109 13.86 8.83 -7.62
N MET A 110 14.19 7.62 -8.10
CA MET A 110 15.12 6.73 -7.41
C MET A 110 16.51 7.33 -7.24
N GLN A 111 17.00 8.11 -8.20
CA GLN A 111 18.25 8.84 -8.06
C GLN A 111 18.24 9.86 -6.91
N THR A 112 17.10 10.49 -6.65
CA THR A 112 16.99 11.52 -5.60
C THR A 112 16.88 10.95 -4.21
N ILE A 113 16.29 9.76 -4.05
CA ILE A 113 15.98 9.18 -2.74
C ILE A 113 16.96 8.09 -2.29
N THR A 114 17.75 7.52 -3.21
CA THR A 114 18.66 6.41 -2.87
C THR A 114 20.09 6.88 -2.70
N HIS A 115 20.69 6.46 -1.57
CA HIS A 115 22.10 6.75 -1.28
C HIS A 115 22.75 5.53 -0.65
N HIS A 116 23.90 5.16 -1.16
CA HIS A 116 24.70 4.07 -0.58
C HIS A 116 25.18 4.46 0.82
N VAL A 117 24.85 3.66 1.81
CA VAL A 117 25.02 3.95 3.25
C VAL A 117 26.45 4.36 3.64
N LYS A 118 27.49 3.83 2.98
CA LYS A 118 28.90 4.13 3.29
C LYS A 118 29.51 5.20 2.38
N THR A 119 29.08 5.28 1.11
CA THR A 119 29.74 6.14 0.12
C THR A 119 28.92 7.36 -0.26
N GLY A 120 27.65 7.41 0.11
CA GLY A 120 26.70 8.47 -0.28
C GLY A 120 26.37 8.52 -1.78
N LYS A 121 26.90 7.60 -2.59
CA LYS A 121 26.61 7.58 -4.03
C LYS A 121 25.19 7.15 -4.29
N THR A 122 24.55 7.75 -5.28
CA THR A 122 23.22 7.34 -5.77
C THR A 122 23.25 5.93 -6.38
N MET A 123 22.08 5.31 -6.51
CA MET A 123 21.94 3.99 -7.11
C MET A 123 22.50 3.97 -8.55
N PRO A 124 23.34 2.99 -8.92
CA PRO A 124 23.76 2.81 -10.33
C PRO A 124 22.59 2.40 -11.22
N ARG A 125 22.55 2.90 -12.45
CA ARG A 125 21.51 2.57 -13.44
C ARG A 125 21.35 1.06 -13.66
N GLU A 126 22.47 0.35 -13.77
CA GLU A 126 22.47 -1.11 -13.94
C GLU A 126 21.75 -1.86 -12.80
N LEU A 127 21.91 -1.37 -11.55
CA LEU A 127 21.22 -1.96 -10.41
C LEU A 127 19.72 -1.66 -10.48
N PHE A 128 19.34 -0.46 -10.86
CA PHE A 128 17.92 -0.10 -11.06
C PHE A 128 17.26 -0.96 -12.13
N ASP A 129 17.91 -1.16 -13.27
CA ASP A 129 17.38 -2.00 -14.37
C ASP A 129 17.19 -3.46 -13.91
N LYS A 130 18.11 -4.00 -13.09
CA LYS A 130 17.96 -5.32 -12.46
C LYS A 130 16.79 -5.38 -11.48
N LEU A 131 16.55 -4.33 -10.69
CA LEU A 131 15.39 -4.24 -9.79
C LEU A 131 14.07 -4.25 -10.56
N VAL A 132 13.98 -3.48 -11.64
CA VAL A 132 12.79 -3.45 -12.51
C VAL A 132 12.53 -4.82 -13.14
N ALA A 133 13.58 -5.47 -13.65
CA ALA A 133 13.47 -6.81 -14.21
C ALA A 133 13.02 -7.85 -13.16
N ALA A 134 13.58 -7.78 -11.94
CA ALA A 134 13.21 -8.67 -10.84
C ALA A 134 11.76 -8.48 -10.38
N LYS A 135 11.24 -7.25 -10.37
CA LYS A 135 9.84 -6.98 -10.03
C LYS A 135 8.87 -7.65 -11.01
N ASN A 136 9.21 -7.70 -12.27
CA ASN A 136 8.38 -8.32 -13.31
C ASN A 136 8.48 -9.85 -13.34
N TYR A 137 9.48 -10.43 -12.65
CA TYR A 137 9.62 -11.89 -12.57
C TYR A 137 8.45 -12.51 -11.80
N GLY A 138 7.77 -13.46 -12.42
CA GLY A 138 6.64 -14.15 -11.82
C GLY A 138 5.35 -13.32 -11.73
N ALA A 139 5.28 -12.11 -12.29
CA ALA A 139 4.09 -11.24 -12.22
C ALA A 139 2.84 -11.91 -12.78
N GLY A 140 2.96 -12.72 -13.85
CA GLY A 140 1.85 -13.50 -14.39
C GLY A 140 1.27 -14.49 -13.37
N MET A 141 2.13 -15.20 -12.64
CA MET A 141 1.69 -16.14 -11.59
C MET A 141 1.02 -15.42 -10.42
N ALA A 142 1.55 -14.25 -10.03
CA ALA A 142 0.92 -13.43 -9.01
C ALA A 142 -0.49 -12.97 -9.43
N ASN A 143 -0.66 -12.54 -10.67
CA ASN A 143 -1.96 -12.17 -11.22
C ASN A 143 -2.94 -13.36 -11.28
N VAL A 144 -2.48 -14.54 -11.69
CA VAL A 144 -3.31 -15.76 -11.66
C VAL A 144 -3.80 -16.05 -10.24
N ARG A 145 -2.95 -15.90 -9.23
CA ARG A 145 -3.33 -16.08 -7.84
C ARG A 145 -4.37 -15.06 -7.38
N GLN A 146 -4.25 -13.80 -7.79
CA GLN A 146 -5.26 -12.78 -7.49
C GLN A 146 -6.61 -13.09 -8.13
N ILE A 147 -6.61 -13.53 -9.39
CA ILE A 147 -7.82 -13.95 -10.08
C ILE A 147 -8.46 -15.16 -9.39
N GLU A 148 -7.67 -16.13 -8.95
CA GLU A 148 -8.16 -17.29 -8.20
C GLU A 148 -8.90 -16.86 -6.92
N CYS A 149 -8.32 -15.94 -6.15
CA CYS A 149 -8.94 -15.39 -4.93
C CYS A 149 -10.24 -14.63 -5.25
N ALA A 150 -10.23 -13.81 -6.29
CA ALA A 150 -11.40 -13.03 -6.71
C ALA A 150 -12.54 -13.93 -7.23
N LEU A 151 -12.21 -14.98 -7.98
CA LEU A 151 -13.19 -15.95 -8.43
C LEU A 151 -13.79 -16.76 -7.27
N PHE A 152 -12.96 -17.14 -6.29
CA PHE A 152 -13.43 -17.81 -5.09
C PHE A 152 -14.47 -16.95 -4.36
N ASP A 153 -14.13 -15.69 -4.10
CA ASP A 153 -15.00 -14.74 -3.42
C ASP A 153 -16.30 -14.52 -4.20
N MET A 154 -16.21 -14.27 -5.50
CA MET A 154 -17.36 -14.05 -6.37
C MET A 154 -18.29 -15.27 -6.39
N LEU A 155 -17.75 -16.47 -6.60
CA LEU A 155 -18.56 -17.70 -6.66
C LEU A 155 -19.23 -18.00 -5.32
N LEU A 156 -18.54 -17.72 -4.20
CA LEU A 156 -19.10 -17.91 -2.86
C LEU A 156 -20.27 -16.97 -2.60
N HIS A 157 -20.18 -15.71 -3.02
CA HIS A 157 -21.20 -14.68 -2.74
C HIS A 157 -22.31 -14.60 -3.81
N MET A 158 -22.12 -15.22 -4.97
CA MET A 158 -23.20 -15.37 -5.97
C MET A 158 -24.24 -16.40 -5.58
N ASP A 159 -23.90 -17.36 -4.74
CA ASP A 159 -24.83 -18.40 -4.29
C ASP A 159 -25.74 -17.84 -3.18
N THR A 160 -27.01 -17.67 -3.48
CA THR A 160 -28.02 -17.17 -2.54
C THR A 160 -28.47 -18.21 -1.51
N HIS A 161 -28.15 -19.51 -1.75
CA HIS A 161 -28.52 -20.62 -0.87
C HIS A 161 -27.35 -21.60 -0.72
N PRO A 162 -26.23 -21.19 -0.09
CA PRO A 162 -25.05 -22.03 -0.02
C PRO A 162 -25.31 -23.28 0.83
N GLU A 163 -24.95 -24.42 0.28
CA GLU A 163 -24.97 -25.71 1.00
C GLU A 163 -23.81 -25.73 2.02
N LYS A 164 -23.93 -26.63 3.02
CA LYS A 164 -22.93 -26.77 4.09
C LYS A 164 -21.48 -26.97 3.58
N ASP A 165 -21.29 -27.48 2.37
CA ASP A 165 -20.00 -27.81 1.79
C ASP A 165 -19.61 -26.94 0.58
N THR A 166 -20.32 -25.84 0.35
CA THR A 166 -20.08 -24.92 -0.80
C THR A 166 -18.66 -24.41 -0.85
N VAL A 167 -18.07 -24.02 0.28
CA VAL A 167 -16.68 -23.52 0.37
C VAL A 167 -15.70 -24.55 -0.16
N ASN A 168 -15.79 -25.80 0.29
CA ASN A 168 -14.89 -26.87 -0.15
C ASN A 168 -15.10 -27.23 -1.63
N LYS A 169 -16.34 -27.24 -2.10
CA LYS A 169 -16.67 -27.49 -3.52
C LYS A 169 -16.01 -26.43 -4.42
N ILE A 170 -16.15 -25.14 -4.09
CA ILE A 170 -15.54 -24.05 -4.86
C ILE A 170 -14.01 -24.11 -4.78
N LEU A 171 -13.42 -24.29 -3.59
CA LEU A 171 -11.98 -24.42 -3.40
C LEU A 171 -11.40 -25.57 -4.23
N ASN A 172 -11.99 -26.74 -4.17
CA ASN A 172 -11.54 -27.90 -4.93
C ASN A 172 -11.63 -27.63 -6.44
N CYS A 173 -12.72 -27.04 -6.92
CA CYS A 173 -12.86 -26.66 -8.33
C CYS A 173 -11.73 -25.75 -8.78
N LEU A 174 -11.43 -24.68 -8.04
CA LEU A 174 -10.38 -23.72 -8.38
C LEU A 174 -8.98 -24.33 -8.29
N LEU A 175 -8.69 -25.15 -7.26
CA LEU A 175 -7.41 -25.83 -7.12
C LEU A 175 -7.11 -26.83 -8.24
N TYR A 176 -8.14 -27.49 -8.81
CA TYR A 176 -7.97 -28.38 -9.95
C TYR A 176 -7.85 -27.65 -11.29
N THR A 177 -8.38 -26.44 -11.39
CA THR A 177 -8.38 -25.66 -12.63
C THR A 177 -7.29 -24.60 -12.67
N SER A 178 -6.72 -24.22 -11.53
CA SER A 178 -5.65 -23.25 -11.44
C SER A 178 -4.29 -23.86 -11.80
N PRO A 179 -3.50 -23.23 -12.67
CA PRO A 179 -2.14 -23.68 -13.01
C PRO A 179 -1.09 -23.41 -11.89
N SER A 180 -1.53 -23.01 -10.70
CA SER A 180 -0.61 -22.68 -9.60
C SER A 180 0.11 -23.92 -9.09
N PRO A 181 1.46 -23.96 -9.08
CA PRO A 181 2.20 -25.02 -8.38
C PRO A 181 1.93 -24.92 -6.88
N ARG A 182 1.69 -26.06 -6.26
CA ARG A 182 1.55 -26.20 -4.81
C ARG A 182 2.88 -25.99 -4.11
#